data_73195cda68cbe9c127c0c40ba4ccd4e2
#
_entry.id   73195cda68cbe9c127c0c40ba4ccd4e2
#
_cell.length_a   1.000
_cell.length_b   1.000
_cell.length_c   1.000
_cell.angle_alpha   90.00
_cell.angle_beta   90.00
_cell.angle_gamma   90.00
#
_symmetry.space_group_name_H-M   'P 1'
#
loop_
_entity.id
_entity.type
_entity.pdbx_description
1 polymer ?
#
loop_
_entity_poly.entity_id
_entity_poly.type
_entity_poly.pdbx_seq_one_letter_code
_entity_poly.pdbx_strand_id
1 'polypeptide(L)'
;MWRYLIFALLFLLPPAETSGKKKPAVDFWPVEASIQQLYREIRETKDDSLAIRLHRKIEEILAETLLIPESYQYKFDSLRMIGRIYAPRKDFRLFNWNHSSRDGTYRYFALMVFPGKKGEPNRVIRLKEATDSIVRPDQQILGPDRWIGCLYYKIIPKKRGKDGKHYYTLLGLDMHNLSTRKKIIEILSFDSNGTPQFGAPIIELNGWTKHRAIFEFSAQQSMYLEYNCFRRRIEMDHLAPPMPYLVGEYEYYEPDLYRDALKFKSGRWKHIKDIQKPPKNKKVTKRSLPKPPK
;
A
#
# COMPACT_ATOMS: atom_id res chain seq x y z
N MET A 1 -84.88 -39.80 9.65
CA MET A 1 -84.07 -38.67 10.13
C MET A 1 -82.63 -39.17 10.35
N TRP A 2 -81.77 -39.00 9.41
CA TRP A 2 -80.33 -39.38 9.51
C TRP A 2 -79.46 -38.16 9.35
N ARG A 3 -78.67 -37.86 10.39
CA ARG A 3 -77.70 -36.78 10.45
C ARG A 3 -76.36 -37.34 9.95
N TYR A 4 -75.86 -36.84 8.85
CA TYR A 4 -74.49 -37.09 8.34
C TYR A 4 -73.49 -36.19 9.07
N LEU A 5 -72.59 -36.82 9.81
CA LEU A 5 -71.38 -36.20 10.36
C LEU A 5 -70.27 -36.23 9.27
N ILE A 6 -69.91 -35.07 8.79
CA ILE A 6 -68.75 -34.92 7.91
C ILE A 6 -67.53 -34.72 8.80
N PHE A 7 -66.62 -35.71 8.81
CA PHE A 7 -65.29 -35.56 9.41
C PHE A 7 -64.39 -34.83 8.39
N ALA A 8 -63.98 -33.62 8.71
CA ALA A 8 -62.96 -32.89 7.98
C ALA A 8 -61.55 -33.38 8.43
N LEU A 9 -60.87 -34.13 7.57
CA LEU A 9 -59.47 -34.52 7.76
C LEU A 9 -58.56 -33.33 7.43
N LEU A 10 -58.04 -32.63 8.47
CA LEU A 10 -56.95 -31.64 8.30
C LEU A 10 -55.65 -32.37 8.00
N PHE A 11 -55.23 -32.34 6.76
CA PHE A 11 -53.84 -32.68 6.37
C PHE A 11 -52.88 -31.59 6.90
N LEU A 12 -52.19 -31.89 7.99
CA LEU A 12 -51.00 -31.15 8.42
C LEU A 12 -49.87 -31.45 7.44
N LEU A 13 -49.64 -30.53 6.49
CA LEU A 13 -48.41 -30.50 5.70
C LEU A 13 -47.25 -30.14 6.62
N PRO A 14 -46.15 -30.91 6.64
CA PRO A 14 -44.96 -30.52 7.37
C PRO A 14 -44.37 -29.21 6.77
N PRO A 15 -43.82 -28.33 7.61
CA PRO A 15 -43.17 -27.11 7.11
C PRO A 15 -42.04 -27.49 6.15
N ALA A 16 -42.06 -26.92 4.95
CA ALA A 16 -41.00 -27.08 3.99
C ALA A 16 -39.71 -26.55 4.62
N GLU A 17 -38.80 -27.45 4.98
CA GLU A 17 -37.43 -27.10 5.35
C GLU A 17 -36.77 -26.41 4.13
N THR A 18 -36.72 -25.09 4.17
CA THR A 18 -35.83 -24.33 3.30
C THR A 18 -34.40 -24.61 3.73
N SER A 19 -33.89 -25.75 3.28
CA SER A 19 -32.48 -26.05 3.34
C SER A 19 -31.74 -24.92 2.58
N GLY A 20 -31.24 -23.95 3.34
CA GLY A 20 -30.36 -22.91 2.83
C GLY A 20 -29.08 -23.57 2.31
N LYS A 21 -29.11 -24.04 1.06
CA LYS A 21 -27.91 -24.50 0.37
C LYS A 21 -26.90 -23.38 0.44
N LYS A 22 -25.87 -23.52 1.28
CA LYS A 22 -24.68 -22.65 1.23
C LYS A 22 -24.21 -22.64 -0.21
N LYS A 23 -24.19 -21.44 -0.81
CA LYS A 23 -23.60 -21.24 -2.15
C LYS A 23 -22.23 -21.92 -2.15
N PRO A 24 -21.89 -22.77 -3.14
CA PRO A 24 -20.60 -23.44 -3.16
C PRO A 24 -19.49 -22.37 -3.05
N ALA A 25 -18.50 -22.62 -2.21
CA ALA A 25 -17.37 -21.71 -2.07
C ALA A 25 -16.67 -21.62 -3.43
N VAL A 26 -16.37 -20.39 -3.88
CA VAL A 26 -15.63 -20.19 -5.13
C VAL A 26 -14.20 -20.70 -4.91
N ASP A 27 -13.76 -21.61 -5.77
CA ASP A 27 -12.39 -22.14 -5.76
C ASP A 27 -11.51 -21.24 -6.63
N PHE A 28 -10.53 -20.57 -6.02
CA PHE A 28 -9.55 -19.71 -6.70
C PHE A 28 -8.24 -20.43 -7.00
N TRP A 29 -8.07 -21.69 -6.57
CA TRP A 29 -6.84 -22.44 -6.80
C TRP A 29 -6.47 -22.58 -8.28
N PRO A 30 -7.39 -22.86 -9.23
CA PRO A 30 -7.06 -22.93 -10.64
C PRO A 30 -6.46 -21.63 -11.18
N VAL A 31 -6.95 -20.48 -10.69
CA VAL A 31 -6.41 -19.17 -11.05
C VAL A 31 -5.00 -18.99 -10.50
N GLU A 32 -4.78 -19.31 -9.23
CA GLU A 32 -3.44 -19.25 -8.63
C GLU A 32 -2.45 -20.16 -9.37
N ALA A 33 -2.85 -21.39 -9.71
CA ALA A 33 -2.03 -22.34 -10.46
C ALA A 33 -1.66 -21.81 -11.86
N SER A 34 -2.62 -21.18 -12.57
CA SER A 34 -2.39 -20.56 -13.87
C SER A 34 -1.37 -19.40 -13.76
N ILE A 35 -1.52 -18.52 -12.78
CA ILE A 35 -0.59 -17.41 -12.53
C ILE A 35 0.81 -17.93 -12.17
N GLN A 36 0.91 -18.99 -11.36
CA GLN A 36 2.20 -19.61 -11.05
C GLN A 36 2.88 -20.19 -12.29
N GLN A 37 2.10 -20.76 -13.23
CA GLN A 37 2.64 -21.23 -14.50
C GLN A 37 3.23 -20.08 -15.31
N LEU A 38 2.53 -18.96 -15.44
CA LEU A 38 3.05 -17.77 -16.11
C LEU A 38 4.34 -17.24 -15.44
N TYR A 39 4.43 -17.27 -14.10
CA TYR A 39 5.68 -16.92 -13.41
C TYR A 39 6.83 -17.89 -13.68
N ARG A 40 6.56 -19.19 -13.93
CA ARG A 40 7.61 -20.13 -14.39
C ARG A 40 8.13 -19.73 -15.76
N GLU A 41 7.23 -19.45 -16.70
CA GLU A 41 7.58 -18.99 -18.05
C GLU A 41 8.39 -17.68 -18.03
N ILE A 42 8.00 -16.71 -17.16
CA ILE A 42 8.74 -15.46 -16.96
C ILE A 42 10.18 -15.74 -16.49
N ARG A 43 10.39 -16.69 -15.60
CA ARG A 43 11.75 -17.02 -15.12
C ARG A 43 12.61 -17.73 -16.17
N GLU A 44 12.01 -18.48 -17.08
CA GLU A 44 12.70 -19.24 -18.11
C GLU A 44 13.04 -18.39 -19.33
N THR A 45 12.22 -17.36 -19.61
CA THR A 45 12.46 -16.50 -20.76
C THR A 45 13.64 -15.56 -20.56
N LYS A 46 14.35 -15.35 -21.69
CA LYS A 46 15.40 -14.33 -21.77
C LYS A 46 14.93 -13.04 -22.50
N ASP A 47 13.71 -13.02 -22.97
CA ASP A 47 13.09 -11.89 -23.67
C ASP A 47 12.27 -11.05 -22.69
N ASP A 48 12.75 -9.85 -22.32
CA ASP A 48 12.06 -8.94 -21.43
C ASP A 48 10.70 -8.48 -22.01
N SER A 49 10.58 -8.38 -23.33
CA SER A 49 9.31 -8.04 -23.98
C SER A 49 8.28 -9.15 -23.78
N LEU A 50 8.69 -10.42 -23.90
CA LEU A 50 7.83 -11.55 -23.60
C LEU A 50 7.46 -11.58 -22.11
N ALA A 51 8.43 -11.39 -21.23
CA ALA A 51 8.20 -11.33 -19.78
C ALA A 51 7.17 -10.26 -19.40
N ILE A 52 7.28 -9.06 -19.97
CA ILE A 52 6.31 -7.96 -19.75
C ILE A 52 4.92 -8.36 -20.28
N ARG A 53 4.81 -9.00 -21.44
CA ARG A 53 3.51 -9.51 -21.95
C ARG A 53 2.89 -10.54 -21.01
N LEU A 54 3.70 -11.45 -20.45
CA LEU A 54 3.24 -12.45 -19.49
C LEU A 54 2.77 -11.78 -18.17
N HIS A 55 3.47 -10.76 -17.68
CA HIS A 55 3.03 -9.96 -16.53
C HIS A 55 1.70 -9.23 -16.81
N ARG A 56 1.48 -8.70 -18.01
CA ARG A 56 0.19 -8.12 -18.40
C ARG A 56 -0.93 -9.16 -18.41
N LYS A 57 -0.65 -10.38 -18.88
CA LYS A 57 -1.59 -11.50 -18.81
C LYS A 57 -1.94 -11.86 -17.35
N ILE A 58 -0.96 -11.85 -16.44
CA ILE A 58 -1.21 -12.02 -14.99
C ILE A 58 -2.11 -10.89 -14.48
N GLU A 59 -1.85 -9.65 -14.87
CA GLU A 59 -2.66 -8.50 -14.48
C GLU A 59 -4.12 -8.63 -14.94
N GLU A 60 -4.35 -9.10 -16.17
CA GLU A 60 -5.68 -9.34 -16.73
C GLU A 60 -6.42 -10.42 -15.95
N ILE A 61 -5.80 -11.59 -15.77
CA ILE A 61 -6.38 -12.71 -15.03
C ILE A 61 -6.76 -12.28 -13.60
N LEU A 62 -5.86 -11.57 -12.92
CA LEU A 62 -6.13 -11.06 -11.57
C LEU A 62 -7.25 -10.02 -11.57
N ALA A 63 -7.25 -9.07 -12.52
CA ALA A 63 -8.27 -8.04 -12.57
C ALA A 63 -9.67 -8.62 -12.74
N GLU A 64 -9.83 -9.63 -13.60
CA GLU A 64 -11.10 -10.35 -13.79
C GLU A 64 -11.49 -11.17 -12.56
N THR A 65 -10.54 -11.90 -11.99
CA THR A 65 -10.78 -12.69 -10.77
C THR A 65 -11.21 -11.81 -9.60
N LEU A 66 -10.57 -10.65 -9.48
CA LEU A 66 -10.82 -9.73 -8.37
C LEU A 66 -12.17 -8.98 -8.46
N LEU A 67 -12.89 -9.06 -9.59
CA LEU A 67 -14.29 -8.63 -9.70
C LEU A 67 -15.24 -9.52 -8.88
N ILE A 68 -14.86 -10.78 -8.65
CA ILE A 68 -15.67 -11.75 -7.90
C ILE A 68 -15.73 -11.33 -6.42
N PRO A 69 -16.90 -11.14 -5.79
CA PRO A 69 -17.01 -10.63 -4.42
C PRO A 69 -16.19 -11.42 -3.40
N GLU A 70 -16.21 -12.76 -3.49
CA GLU A 70 -15.53 -13.68 -2.58
C GLU A 70 -13.98 -13.52 -2.64
N SER A 71 -13.43 -13.07 -3.77
CA SER A 71 -11.99 -12.85 -3.96
C SER A 71 -11.43 -11.78 -3.03
N TYR A 72 -12.25 -10.83 -2.58
CA TYR A 72 -11.80 -9.75 -1.71
C TYR A 72 -11.23 -10.28 -0.39
N GLN A 73 -11.83 -11.32 0.18
CA GLN A 73 -11.37 -11.94 1.43
C GLN A 73 -10.41 -13.11 1.20
N TYR A 74 -10.33 -13.63 -0.02
CA TYR A 74 -9.45 -14.75 -0.32
C TYR A 74 -7.98 -14.32 -0.23
N LYS A 75 -7.15 -15.17 0.36
CA LYS A 75 -5.78 -14.78 0.73
C LYS A 75 -4.81 -14.75 -0.45
N PHE A 76 -5.00 -15.62 -1.45
CA PHE A 76 -4.06 -15.83 -2.57
C PHE A 76 -2.64 -16.19 -2.08
N ASP A 77 -2.53 -17.04 -1.06
CA ASP A 77 -1.28 -17.28 -0.33
C ASP A 77 -0.21 -17.96 -1.20
N SER A 78 -0.60 -18.62 -2.26
CA SER A 78 0.33 -19.25 -3.19
C SER A 78 1.00 -18.26 -4.16
N LEU A 79 0.44 -17.04 -4.33
CA LEU A 79 1.00 -15.99 -5.18
C LEU A 79 2.07 -15.16 -4.44
N ARG A 80 3.18 -15.81 -4.06
CA ARG A 80 4.23 -15.18 -3.22
C ARG A 80 4.94 -14.01 -3.90
N MET A 81 4.93 -13.94 -5.24
CA MET A 81 5.56 -12.86 -6.01
C MET A 81 4.71 -11.58 -6.08
N ILE A 82 3.46 -11.65 -5.60
CA ILE A 82 2.52 -10.52 -5.63
C ILE A 82 2.29 -10.03 -4.21
N GLY A 83 2.68 -8.78 -3.92
CA GLY A 83 2.37 -8.09 -2.67
C GLY A 83 0.86 -7.87 -2.54
N ARG A 84 0.30 -8.17 -1.36
CA ARG A 84 -1.14 -8.07 -1.08
C ARG A 84 -1.33 -7.41 0.27
N ILE A 85 -1.80 -6.16 0.25
CA ILE A 85 -2.00 -5.39 1.48
C ILE A 85 -3.43 -4.85 1.53
N TYR A 86 -4.02 -4.88 2.73
CA TYR A 86 -5.31 -4.24 3.00
C TYR A 86 -5.11 -2.84 3.57
N ALA A 87 -5.99 -1.93 3.18
CA ALA A 87 -6.17 -0.72 3.97
C ALA A 87 -6.61 -1.10 5.40
N PRO A 88 -6.20 -0.35 6.44
CA PRO A 88 -6.44 -0.73 7.84
C PRO A 88 -7.92 -0.96 8.20
N ARG A 89 -8.85 -0.31 7.49
CA ARG A 89 -10.30 -0.50 7.65
C ARG A 89 -10.91 -1.47 6.63
N LYS A 90 -10.05 -2.10 5.80
CA LYS A 90 -10.47 -2.91 4.67
C LYS A 90 -11.38 -2.15 3.67
N ASP A 91 -11.18 -0.83 3.55
CA ASP A 91 -11.91 0.01 2.58
C ASP A 91 -11.48 -0.34 1.14
N PHE A 92 -10.25 -0.79 0.98
CA PHE A 92 -9.69 -1.33 -0.25
C PHE A 92 -8.55 -2.31 0.03
N ARG A 93 -8.15 -3.06 -0.98
CA ARG A 93 -7.00 -3.94 -1.00
C ARG A 93 -6.12 -3.60 -2.18
N LEU A 94 -4.81 -3.66 -2.02
CA LEU A 94 -3.83 -3.40 -3.06
C LEU A 94 -3.05 -4.68 -3.36
N PHE A 95 -2.95 -5.02 -4.63
CA PHE A 95 -2.05 -6.03 -5.19
C PHE A 95 -0.99 -5.30 -5.96
N ASN A 96 0.29 -5.63 -5.75
CA ASN A 96 1.37 -5.00 -6.52
C ASN A 96 2.57 -5.93 -6.67
N TRP A 97 3.24 -5.85 -7.81
CA TRP A 97 4.45 -6.61 -8.13
C TRP A 97 5.27 -5.88 -9.18
N ASN A 98 6.45 -6.40 -9.47
CA ASN A 98 7.32 -5.83 -10.48
C ASN A 98 7.96 -6.91 -11.37
N HIS A 99 8.49 -6.47 -12.50
CA HIS A 99 9.44 -7.18 -13.34
C HIS A 99 10.78 -6.46 -13.26
N SER A 100 11.87 -7.22 -13.14
CA SER A 100 13.25 -6.75 -13.27
C SER A 100 13.73 -7.11 -14.68
N SER A 101 13.99 -6.10 -15.49
CA SER A 101 14.56 -6.27 -16.82
C SER A 101 16.06 -6.51 -16.75
N ARG A 102 16.66 -7.04 -17.81
CA ARG A 102 18.10 -7.36 -17.89
C ARG A 102 19.01 -6.14 -17.91
N ASP A 103 18.48 -5.02 -18.40
CA ASP A 103 19.19 -3.73 -18.38
C ASP A 103 19.21 -3.08 -16.99
N GLY A 104 18.62 -3.73 -15.99
CA GLY A 104 18.52 -3.23 -14.62
C GLY A 104 17.35 -2.29 -14.37
N THR A 105 16.49 -2.06 -15.37
CA THR A 105 15.25 -1.30 -15.18
C THR A 105 14.15 -2.15 -14.56
N TYR A 106 13.13 -1.49 -14.00
CA TYR A 106 12.00 -2.16 -13.37
C TYR A 106 10.69 -1.67 -13.98
N ARG A 107 9.73 -2.58 -14.13
CA ARG A 107 8.34 -2.28 -14.49
C ARG A 107 7.42 -2.73 -13.37
N TYR A 108 6.44 -1.89 -13.03
CA TYR A 108 5.54 -2.10 -11.91
C TYR A 108 4.11 -2.33 -12.37
N PHE A 109 3.42 -3.20 -11.66
CA PHE A 109 2.03 -3.56 -11.89
C PHE A 109 1.28 -3.43 -10.58
N ALA A 110 0.08 -2.85 -10.60
CA ALA A 110 -0.73 -2.77 -9.41
C ALA A 110 -2.23 -2.72 -9.72
N LEU A 111 -3.01 -3.38 -8.85
CA LEU A 111 -4.46 -3.39 -8.86
C LEU A 111 -4.99 -2.92 -7.50
N MET A 112 -5.89 -1.96 -7.49
CA MET A 112 -6.66 -1.57 -6.32
C MET A 112 -8.05 -2.21 -6.41
N VAL A 113 -8.46 -2.87 -5.32
CA VAL A 113 -9.74 -3.58 -5.23
C VAL A 113 -10.58 -2.98 -4.12
N PHE A 114 -11.80 -2.59 -4.44
CA PHE A 114 -12.79 -2.07 -3.52
C PHE A 114 -13.92 -3.07 -3.39
N PRO A 115 -14.31 -3.48 -2.17
CA PRO A 115 -15.38 -4.44 -2.00
C PRO A 115 -16.70 -3.88 -2.51
N GLY A 116 -17.42 -4.67 -3.29
CA GLY A 116 -18.80 -4.40 -3.66
C GLY A 116 -19.73 -4.46 -2.44
N LYS A 117 -20.93 -3.92 -2.57
CA LYS A 117 -22.00 -4.17 -1.60
C LYS A 117 -22.37 -5.66 -1.63
N LYS A 118 -23.13 -6.11 -0.65
CA LYS A 118 -23.51 -7.53 -0.54
C LYS A 118 -24.11 -8.05 -1.86
N GLY A 119 -23.38 -8.99 -2.50
CA GLY A 119 -23.80 -9.62 -3.75
C GLY A 119 -23.41 -8.87 -5.03
N GLU A 120 -22.86 -7.66 -4.94
CA GLU A 120 -22.33 -6.91 -6.09
C GLU A 120 -20.88 -7.26 -6.36
N PRO A 121 -20.41 -7.17 -7.63
CA PRO A 121 -19.01 -7.33 -7.96
C PRO A 121 -18.13 -6.32 -7.24
N ASN A 122 -16.89 -6.70 -6.95
CA ASN A 122 -15.88 -5.74 -6.51
C ASN A 122 -15.56 -4.76 -7.64
N ARG A 123 -15.12 -3.56 -7.27
CA ARG A 123 -14.57 -2.61 -8.24
C ARG A 123 -13.05 -2.74 -8.25
N VAL A 124 -12.48 -2.94 -9.45
CA VAL A 124 -11.04 -3.08 -9.66
C VAL A 124 -10.54 -1.89 -10.47
N ILE A 125 -9.45 -1.28 -10.01
CA ILE A 125 -8.76 -0.19 -10.70
C ILE A 125 -7.33 -0.63 -10.97
N ARG A 126 -6.91 -0.61 -12.24
CA ARG A 126 -5.52 -0.82 -12.67
C ARG A 126 -4.75 0.48 -12.49
N LEU A 127 -3.54 0.39 -11.94
CA LEU A 127 -2.61 1.52 -11.88
C LEU A 127 -1.63 1.40 -13.05
N LYS A 128 -1.64 2.37 -13.94
CA LYS A 128 -0.73 2.40 -15.08
C LYS A 128 0.54 3.14 -14.72
N GLU A 129 1.62 2.40 -14.71
CA GLU A 129 2.94 2.98 -14.49
C GLU A 129 3.31 3.96 -15.60
N ALA A 130 3.80 5.13 -15.20
CA ALA A 130 4.22 6.21 -16.08
C ALA A 130 5.46 6.94 -15.53
N THR A 131 6.25 6.29 -14.68
CA THR A 131 7.37 6.86 -13.93
C THR A 131 8.30 7.70 -14.80
N ASP A 132 8.71 7.17 -15.96
CA ASP A 132 9.66 7.83 -16.88
C ASP A 132 9.13 9.14 -17.48
N SER A 133 7.80 9.34 -17.49
CA SER A 133 7.13 10.52 -18.07
C SER A 133 6.75 11.58 -17.04
N ILE A 134 6.99 11.33 -15.74
CA ILE A 134 6.58 12.21 -14.66
C ILE A 134 7.74 13.08 -14.22
N VAL A 135 7.70 14.35 -14.60
CA VAL A 135 8.68 15.35 -14.17
C VAL A 135 8.24 15.94 -12.82
N ARG A 136 9.17 16.09 -11.87
CA ARG A 136 8.94 16.62 -10.52
C ARG A 136 7.78 15.90 -9.79
N PRO A 137 7.90 14.58 -9.61
CA PRO A 137 6.85 13.75 -9.00
C PRO A 137 6.45 14.24 -7.61
N ASP A 138 7.35 14.85 -6.86
CA ASP A 138 7.14 15.37 -5.51
C ASP A 138 6.19 16.58 -5.44
N GLN A 139 5.74 17.10 -6.59
CA GLN A 139 4.88 18.29 -6.69
C GLN A 139 3.57 18.04 -7.45
N GLN A 140 3.27 16.81 -7.85
CA GLN A 140 2.10 16.49 -8.66
C GLN A 140 1.10 15.59 -7.94
N ILE A 141 -0.18 15.79 -8.26
CA ILE A 141 -1.25 14.82 -7.96
C ILE A 141 -1.44 14.00 -9.23
N LEU A 142 -1.39 12.68 -9.10
CA LEU A 142 -1.43 11.73 -10.20
C LEU A 142 -2.66 10.83 -10.07
N GLY A 143 -3.31 10.55 -11.20
CA GLY A 143 -4.40 9.58 -11.26
C GLY A 143 -3.89 8.14 -11.46
N PRO A 144 -4.82 7.17 -11.52
CA PRO A 144 -4.47 5.76 -11.75
C PRO A 144 -3.82 5.51 -13.11
N ASP A 145 -4.08 6.36 -14.11
CA ASP A 145 -3.50 6.24 -15.45
C ASP A 145 -2.07 6.82 -15.58
N ARG A 146 -1.60 7.51 -14.53
CA ARG A 146 -0.26 8.11 -14.45
C ARG A 146 0.30 7.89 -13.04
N TRP A 147 0.56 6.63 -12.71
CA TRP A 147 1.07 6.24 -11.42
C TRP A 147 2.59 6.12 -11.42
N ILE A 148 3.23 6.52 -10.31
CA ILE A 148 4.66 6.23 -10.07
C ILE A 148 4.77 4.78 -9.62
N GLY A 149 5.44 3.97 -10.42
CA GLY A 149 5.66 2.55 -10.14
C GLY A 149 6.48 2.34 -8.86
N CYS A 150 5.94 1.58 -7.93
CA CYS A 150 6.67 1.09 -6.76
C CYS A 150 5.95 -0.08 -6.10
N LEU A 151 6.64 -0.78 -5.23
CA LEU A 151 6.06 -1.82 -4.38
C LEU A 151 5.62 -1.20 -3.05
N TYR A 152 4.32 -0.97 -2.86
CA TYR A 152 3.79 -0.57 -1.58
C TYR A 152 3.79 -1.75 -0.61
N TYR A 153 4.36 -1.56 0.57
CA TYR A 153 4.45 -2.58 1.61
C TYR A 153 3.71 -2.22 2.89
N LYS A 154 3.24 -0.96 3.02
CA LYS A 154 2.48 -0.48 4.18
C LYS A 154 1.44 0.54 3.78
N ILE A 155 0.24 0.42 4.36
CA ILE A 155 -0.81 1.43 4.30
C ILE A 155 -1.07 1.91 5.73
N ILE A 156 -0.85 3.19 5.99
CA ILE A 156 -1.08 3.84 7.27
C ILE A 156 -2.54 4.28 7.37
N PRO A 157 -3.20 4.15 8.54
CA PRO A 157 -4.58 4.57 8.72
C PRO A 157 -4.84 6.01 8.28
N LYS A 158 -5.97 6.21 7.61
CA LYS A 158 -6.35 7.52 7.08
C LYS A 158 -6.36 8.62 8.15
N LYS A 159 -5.85 9.79 7.76
CA LYS A 159 -5.80 11.01 8.55
C LYS A 159 -6.60 12.10 7.87
N ARG A 160 -7.18 13.01 8.67
CA ARG A 160 -7.89 14.17 8.13
C ARG A 160 -6.90 15.31 7.89
N GLY A 161 -6.85 15.82 6.65
CA GLY A 161 -6.08 17.00 6.28
C GLY A 161 -6.71 18.31 6.77
N LYS A 162 -6.03 19.42 6.57
CA LYS A 162 -6.55 20.77 6.89
C LYS A 162 -7.75 21.15 6.01
N ASP A 163 -7.79 20.65 4.79
CA ASP A 163 -8.86 20.80 3.82
C ASP A 163 -10.10 19.95 4.11
N GLY A 164 -10.09 19.21 5.22
CA GLY A 164 -11.17 18.32 5.62
C GLY A 164 -11.18 16.96 4.93
N LYS A 165 -10.38 16.73 3.89
CA LYS A 165 -10.27 15.46 3.18
C LYS A 165 -9.56 14.40 4.03
N HIS A 166 -9.82 13.14 3.70
CA HIS A 166 -9.14 12.02 4.34
C HIS A 166 -8.05 11.47 3.43
N TYR A 167 -6.87 11.27 4.00
CA TYR A 167 -5.67 10.80 3.31
C TYR A 167 -5.15 9.50 3.95
N TYR A 168 -4.90 8.49 3.12
CA TYR A 168 -4.03 7.38 3.47
C TYR A 168 -2.60 7.78 3.18
N THR A 169 -1.66 7.17 3.89
CA THR A 169 -0.24 7.29 3.58
C THR A 169 0.29 5.89 3.29
N LEU A 170 0.95 5.72 2.16
CA LEU A 170 1.53 4.47 1.73
C LEU A 170 3.05 4.58 1.82
N LEU A 171 3.70 3.50 2.26
CA LEU A 171 5.15 3.38 2.19
C LEU A 171 5.49 2.40 1.07
N GLY A 172 6.38 2.83 0.18
CA GLY A 172 6.77 2.10 -1.02
C GLY A 172 8.28 1.95 -1.19
N LEU A 173 8.65 1.00 -2.02
CA LEU A 173 10.00 0.74 -2.49
C LEU A 173 9.99 0.69 -4.01
N ASP A 174 10.77 1.55 -4.64
CA ASP A 174 11.13 1.49 -6.04
C ASP A 174 12.57 0.96 -6.14
N MET A 175 12.75 -0.16 -6.82
CA MET A 175 14.07 -0.77 -7.06
C MET A 175 14.91 0.05 -8.06
N HIS A 176 14.25 0.90 -8.81
CA HIS A 176 14.74 1.92 -9.72
C HIS A 176 15.71 1.40 -10.79
N ASN A 177 17.00 1.22 -10.46
CA ASN A 177 18.01 0.76 -11.39
C ASN A 177 19.16 0.01 -10.68
N LEU A 178 20.25 -0.26 -11.39
CA LEU A 178 21.42 -0.98 -10.85
C LEU A 178 22.18 -0.19 -9.79
N SER A 179 22.17 1.15 -9.87
CA SER A 179 22.97 2.04 -9.01
C SER A 179 22.22 2.56 -7.81
N THR A 180 20.90 2.79 -7.95
CA THR A 180 20.10 3.40 -6.88
C THR A 180 18.76 2.70 -6.65
N ARG A 181 18.21 2.91 -5.45
CA ARG A 181 16.86 2.54 -5.03
C ARG A 181 16.14 3.75 -4.45
N LYS A 182 14.80 3.70 -4.39
CA LYS A 182 14.00 4.78 -3.80
C LYS A 182 13.03 4.25 -2.77
N LYS A 183 13.01 4.88 -1.59
CA LYS A 183 11.89 4.75 -0.64
C LYS A 183 10.91 5.89 -0.87
N ILE A 184 9.62 5.58 -0.82
CA ILE A 184 8.57 6.53 -1.16
C ILE A 184 7.56 6.60 -0.02
N ILE A 185 7.25 7.83 0.39
CA ILE A 185 6.06 8.13 1.21
C ILE A 185 5.03 8.75 0.27
N GLU A 186 4.00 8.00 -0.07
CA GLU A 186 2.94 8.42 -0.97
C GLU A 186 1.69 8.80 -0.20
N ILE A 187 1.01 9.85 -0.65
CA ILE A 187 -0.28 10.25 -0.10
C ILE A 187 -1.38 9.83 -1.06
N LEU A 188 -2.35 9.07 -0.57
CA LEU A 188 -3.49 8.59 -1.34
C LEU A 188 -4.78 9.20 -0.81
N SER A 189 -5.56 9.78 -1.70
CA SER A 189 -6.93 10.22 -1.48
C SER A 189 -7.85 9.70 -2.59
N PHE A 190 -9.13 9.98 -2.47
CA PHE A 190 -10.13 9.63 -3.48
C PHE A 190 -10.91 10.87 -3.86
N ASP A 191 -11.21 11.02 -5.15
CA ASP A 191 -12.10 12.07 -5.62
C ASP A 191 -13.58 11.75 -5.30
N SER A 192 -14.52 12.60 -5.77
CA SER A 192 -15.95 12.42 -5.57
C SER A 192 -16.51 11.14 -6.18
N ASN A 193 -15.86 10.60 -7.20
CA ASN A 193 -16.24 9.37 -7.88
C ASN A 193 -15.55 8.13 -7.27
N GLY A 194 -14.74 8.34 -6.22
CA GLY A 194 -13.95 7.29 -5.59
C GLY A 194 -12.73 6.86 -6.41
N THR A 195 -12.27 7.68 -7.38
CA THR A 195 -11.05 7.42 -8.14
C THR A 195 -9.83 7.76 -7.30
N PRO A 196 -8.80 6.90 -7.24
CA PRO A 196 -7.60 7.17 -6.46
C PRO A 196 -6.82 8.34 -7.02
N GLN A 197 -6.36 9.20 -6.11
CA GLN A 197 -5.50 10.35 -6.37
C GLN A 197 -4.22 10.19 -5.55
N PHE A 198 -3.08 10.08 -6.21
CA PHE A 198 -1.76 9.90 -5.59
C PHE A 198 -1.05 11.25 -5.50
N GLY A 199 -0.63 11.61 -4.30
CA GLY A 199 -0.02 12.89 -3.99
C GLY A 199 -1.02 13.87 -3.37
N ALA A 200 -0.56 14.58 -2.33
CA ALA A 200 -1.24 15.74 -1.75
C ALA A 200 -0.22 16.60 -1.00
N PRO A 201 -0.34 17.96 -1.01
CA PRO A 201 0.65 18.86 -0.43
C PRO A 201 0.56 18.89 1.11
N ILE A 202 0.73 17.72 1.74
CA ILE A 202 0.62 17.56 3.20
C ILE A 202 1.88 16.99 3.86
N ILE A 203 2.98 16.86 3.13
CA ILE A 203 4.28 16.45 3.69
C ILE A 203 5.18 17.68 3.81
N GLU A 204 5.47 18.10 5.04
CA GLU A 204 6.45 19.16 5.34
C GLU A 204 7.80 18.47 5.63
N LEU A 205 8.73 18.53 4.69
CA LEU A 205 10.06 17.90 4.79
C LEU A 205 11.16 18.90 4.43
N ASN A 206 12.13 19.10 5.31
CA ASN A 206 13.26 20.02 5.13
C ASN A 206 12.85 21.46 4.75
N GLY A 207 11.72 21.95 5.30
CA GLY A 207 11.19 23.30 5.03
C GLY A 207 10.32 23.39 3.78
N TRP A 208 10.17 22.32 2.99
CA TRP A 208 9.37 22.29 1.78
C TRP A 208 8.09 21.50 1.98
N THR A 209 7.00 21.95 1.34
CA THR A 209 5.77 21.17 1.25
C THR A 209 5.81 20.31 -0.01
N LYS A 210 5.67 19.01 0.17
CA LYS A 210 5.72 18.01 -0.89
C LYS A 210 4.40 17.22 -1.00
N HIS A 211 4.08 16.77 -2.22
CA HIS A 211 2.93 15.91 -2.47
C HIS A 211 3.22 14.44 -2.12
N ARG A 212 4.47 14.03 -2.28
CA ARG A 212 5.08 12.78 -1.82
C ARG A 212 6.53 13.02 -1.46
N ALA A 213 7.11 12.17 -0.63
CA ALA A 213 8.53 12.23 -0.34
C ALA A 213 9.22 11.03 -0.99
N ILE A 214 10.31 11.29 -1.71
CA ILE A 214 11.13 10.30 -2.39
C ILE A 214 12.53 10.41 -1.82
N PHE A 215 13.07 9.28 -1.36
CA PHE A 215 14.41 9.15 -0.80
C PHE A 215 15.19 8.20 -1.70
N GLU A 216 16.11 8.75 -2.47
CA GLU A 216 17.00 8.00 -3.36
C GLU A 216 18.32 7.73 -2.68
N PHE A 217 18.85 6.52 -2.79
CA PHE A 217 20.04 6.05 -2.11
C PHE A 217 20.71 4.90 -2.88
N SER A 218 21.94 4.57 -2.54
CA SER A 218 22.72 3.50 -3.16
C SER A 218 21.96 2.17 -3.19
N ALA A 219 21.99 1.49 -4.33
CA ALA A 219 21.40 0.14 -4.47
C ALA A 219 22.11 -0.91 -3.59
N GLN A 220 23.33 -0.63 -3.14
CA GLN A 220 24.11 -1.49 -2.25
C GLN A 220 23.73 -1.32 -0.78
N GLN A 221 22.94 -0.29 -0.47
CA GLN A 221 22.51 0.04 0.89
C GLN A 221 21.05 -0.31 1.14
N SER A 222 20.67 -0.27 2.41
CA SER A 222 19.30 -0.49 2.86
C SER A 222 18.87 0.69 3.72
N MET A 223 17.76 1.33 3.37
CA MET A 223 17.18 2.43 4.14
C MET A 223 15.99 1.95 4.97
N TYR A 224 16.02 2.22 6.26
CA TYR A 224 14.86 2.03 7.13
C TYR A 224 13.80 3.10 6.85
N LEU A 225 12.57 2.69 6.57
CA LEU A 225 11.38 3.55 6.46
C LEU A 225 10.17 2.76 6.94
N GLU A 226 9.68 3.06 8.16
CA GLU A 226 8.58 2.32 8.78
C GLU A 226 7.62 3.22 9.57
N TYR A 227 6.38 2.77 9.73
CA TYR A 227 5.41 3.43 10.59
C TYR A 227 5.41 2.82 11.99
N ASN A 228 5.85 3.61 12.96
CA ASN A 228 5.78 3.26 14.37
C ASN A 228 4.35 3.54 14.89
N CYS A 229 3.55 2.50 15.09
CA CYS A 229 2.16 2.62 15.52
C CYS A 229 2.02 3.12 16.98
N PHE A 230 2.97 2.83 17.85
CA PHE A 230 2.96 3.29 19.25
C PHE A 230 3.24 4.79 19.35
N ARG A 231 4.23 5.28 18.62
CA ARG A 231 4.60 6.70 18.57
C ARG A 231 3.77 7.49 17.56
N ARG A 232 2.98 6.81 16.72
CA ARG A 232 2.13 7.37 15.65
C ARG A 232 2.90 8.29 14.72
N ARG A 233 4.09 7.85 14.27
CA ARG A 233 4.97 8.59 13.37
C ARG A 233 5.63 7.64 12.36
N ILE A 234 6.03 8.17 11.22
CA ILE A 234 6.88 7.48 10.27
C ILE A 234 8.31 7.74 10.73
N GLU A 235 9.10 6.71 10.90
CA GLU A 235 10.53 6.79 11.26
C GLU A 235 11.34 6.36 10.06
N MET A 236 12.45 7.06 9.80
CA MET A 236 13.30 6.84 8.64
C MET A 236 14.75 7.17 8.95
N ASP A 237 15.66 6.45 8.30
CA ASP A 237 17.06 6.81 8.33
C ASP A 237 17.26 8.16 7.64
N HIS A 238 18.19 8.96 8.18
CA HIS A 238 18.69 10.12 7.49
C HIS A 238 19.70 9.63 6.45
N LEU A 239 19.64 10.19 5.23
CA LEU A 239 20.52 9.85 4.13
C LEU A 239 21.51 11.00 3.88
N ALA A 240 22.77 10.67 3.76
CA ALA A 240 23.82 11.62 3.42
C ALA A 240 24.87 10.97 2.50
N PRO A 241 25.51 11.74 1.61
CA PRO A 241 26.69 11.27 0.92
C PRO A 241 27.88 11.26 1.88
N PRO A 242 28.85 10.35 1.72
CA PRO A 242 30.03 10.27 2.60
C PRO A 242 30.94 11.51 2.51
N MET A 243 30.88 12.24 1.39
CA MET A 243 31.68 13.43 1.16
C MET A 243 30.85 14.58 0.59
N PRO A 244 31.14 15.85 0.95
CA PRO A 244 30.30 16.99 0.51
C PRO A 244 30.24 17.19 -1.01
N TYR A 245 31.27 16.82 -1.76
CA TYR A 245 31.32 16.95 -3.21
C TYR A 245 30.44 15.92 -3.94
N LEU A 246 29.92 14.91 -3.24
CA LEU A 246 29.00 13.91 -3.77
C LEU A 246 27.50 14.28 -3.54
N VAL A 247 27.23 15.51 -3.13
CA VAL A 247 25.85 16.00 -2.99
C VAL A 247 25.17 16.02 -4.35
N GLY A 248 24.07 15.24 -4.47
CA GLY A 248 23.33 15.05 -5.71
C GLY A 248 23.64 13.74 -6.44
N GLU A 249 24.73 13.07 -6.10
CA GLU A 249 25.11 11.76 -6.65
C GLU A 249 24.53 10.65 -5.78
N TYR A 250 23.26 10.28 -6.02
CA TYR A 250 22.47 9.40 -5.14
C TYR A 250 23.01 7.97 -5.05
N GLU A 251 23.84 7.52 -5.96
CA GLU A 251 24.50 6.20 -5.89
C GLU A 251 25.49 6.09 -4.71
N TYR A 252 25.87 7.25 -4.11
CA TYR A 252 26.73 7.31 -2.92
C TYR A 252 25.95 7.65 -1.64
N TYR A 253 24.64 7.89 -1.71
CA TYR A 253 23.86 8.18 -0.50
C TYR A 253 23.65 6.93 0.30
N GLU A 254 23.90 7.01 1.59
CA GLU A 254 23.75 5.93 2.55
C GLU A 254 23.12 6.42 3.85
N PRO A 255 22.53 5.52 4.66
CA PRO A 255 22.11 5.87 6.00
C PRO A 255 23.31 6.28 6.85
N ASP A 256 23.19 7.44 7.50
CA ASP A 256 24.13 7.86 8.53
C ASP A 256 23.65 7.45 9.94
N LEU A 257 24.32 7.96 10.98
CA LEU A 257 24.00 7.64 12.37
C LEU A 257 22.69 8.29 12.87
N TYR A 258 22.06 9.15 12.05
CA TYR A 258 20.87 9.89 12.46
C TYR A 258 19.59 9.21 11.96
N ARG A 259 18.53 9.41 12.70
CA ARG A 259 17.20 8.95 12.31
C ARG A 259 16.19 10.09 12.43
N ASP A 260 15.44 10.30 11.37
CA ASP A 260 14.40 11.30 11.27
C ASP A 260 13.00 10.70 11.45
N ALA A 261 12.00 11.56 11.62
CA ALA A 261 10.61 11.12 11.61
C ALA A 261 9.69 12.15 10.97
N LEU A 262 8.54 11.66 10.48
CA LEU A 262 7.39 12.49 10.15
C LEU A 262 6.26 12.19 11.15
N LYS A 263 5.77 13.23 11.84
CA LYS A 263 4.64 13.14 12.76
C LYS A 263 3.45 13.91 12.22
N PHE A 264 2.29 13.25 12.17
CA PHE A 264 1.08 13.91 11.69
C PHE A 264 0.53 14.86 12.77
N LYS A 265 0.52 16.17 12.45
CA LYS A 265 0.03 17.22 13.33
C LYS A 265 -0.63 18.33 12.50
N SER A 266 -1.80 18.81 12.94
CA SER A 266 -2.53 19.89 12.28
C SER A 266 -2.77 19.63 10.78
N GLY A 267 -3.17 18.39 10.44
CA GLY A 267 -3.52 18.00 9.06
C GLY A 267 -2.35 17.77 8.11
N ARG A 268 -1.11 17.74 8.59
CA ARG A 268 0.11 17.54 7.79
C ARG A 268 1.11 16.62 8.48
N TRP A 269 1.93 15.93 7.70
CA TRP A 269 3.12 15.25 8.15
C TRP A 269 4.25 16.27 8.33
N LYS A 270 4.74 16.41 9.57
CA LYS A 270 5.79 17.37 9.94
C LYS A 270 7.08 16.66 10.24
N HIS A 271 8.18 17.14 9.67
CA HIS A 271 9.52 16.61 9.87
C HIS A 271 10.03 16.87 11.30
N ILE A 272 10.63 15.86 11.89
CA ILE A 272 11.35 15.89 13.15
C ILE A 272 12.74 15.33 12.86
N LYS A 273 13.74 16.18 12.93
CA LYS A 273 15.14 15.80 12.73
C LYS A 273 15.67 15.09 13.97
N ASP A 274 16.49 14.08 13.75
CA ASP A 274 17.29 13.38 14.76
C ASP A 274 16.47 13.00 16.02
N ILE A 275 15.61 12.02 15.85
CA ILE A 275 14.74 11.51 16.93
C ILE A 275 15.47 10.70 18.01
N GLN A 276 16.78 10.48 17.85
CA GLN A 276 17.63 9.78 18.81
C GLN A 276 18.15 10.74 19.88
N LYS A 277 18.19 12.05 19.62
CA LYS A 277 18.53 13.05 20.62
C LYS A 277 17.48 13.12 21.73
N PRO A 278 17.88 13.17 22.99
CA PRO A 278 16.94 13.46 24.07
C PRO A 278 16.26 14.81 23.80
N PRO A 279 14.96 14.97 24.13
CA PRO A 279 14.24 16.21 23.87
C PRO A 279 14.99 17.36 24.53
N LYS A 280 15.38 18.37 23.75
CA LYS A 280 15.88 19.65 24.29
C LYS A 280 14.77 20.20 25.19
N ASN A 281 15.07 20.39 26.50
CA ASN A 281 14.21 20.91 27.53
C ASN A 281 13.28 19.90 28.25
N LYS A 282 13.86 19.03 29.10
CA LYS A 282 13.34 18.97 30.46
C LYS A 282 14.14 20.04 31.25
N LYS A 283 13.52 21.14 31.63
CA LYS A 283 14.01 21.96 32.74
C LYS A 283 14.22 20.98 33.88
N VAL A 284 15.49 20.75 34.22
CA VAL A 284 15.83 20.05 35.46
C VAL A 284 15.29 20.97 36.55
N THR A 285 14.13 20.67 37.09
CA THR A 285 13.67 21.27 38.35
C THR A 285 14.77 20.89 39.32
N LYS A 286 15.56 21.89 39.76
CA LYS A 286 16.51 21.75 40.87
C LYS A 286 15.68 21.20 42.04
N ARG A 287 15.71 19.90 42.26
CA ARG A 287 15.33 19.33 43.55
C ARG A 287 16.30 19.93 44.53
N SER A 288 15.79 20.74 45.43
CA SER A 288 16.54 21.23 46.58
C SER A 288 17.23 20.03 47.22
N LEU A 289 18.56 20.05 47.27
CA LEU A 289 19.32 19.11 48.06
C LEU A 289 18.87 19.21 49.52
N PRO A 290 18.73 18.07 50.22
CA PRO A 290 18.47 18.12 51.68
C PRO A 290 19.56 18.93 52.36
N LYS A 291 19.20 19.81 53.26
CA LYS A 291 20.17 20.52 54.10
C LYS A 291 20.94 19.50 54.94
N PRO A 292 22.26 19.67 55.11
CA PRO A 292 23.04 18.81 56.03
C PRO A 292 22.53 18.92 57.45
N PRO A 293 22.54 17.82 58.24
CA PRO A 293 22.16 17.85 59.64
C PRO A 293 23.08 18.79 60.44
N LYS A 294 22.50 19.50 61.43
CA LYS A 294 23.25 20.36 62.35
C LYS A 294 24.11 19.53 63.29
#